data_cd812cea1c1fa1a0e2112c9c147c0533
#
_entry.id   cd812cea1c1fa1a0e2112c9c147c0533
#
_cell.length_a   1.000
_cell.length_b   1.000
_cell.length_c   1.000
_cell.angle_alpha   90.00
_cell.angle_beta   90.00
_cell.angle_gamma   90.00
#
_symmetry.space_group_name_H-M   'P 1'
#
loop_
_entity.id
_entity.type
_entity.pdbx_description
1 polymer ?
#
loop_
_entity_poly.entity_id
_entity_poly.type
_entity_poly.pdbx_seq_one_letter_code
_entity_poly.pdbx_strand_id
1 'polypeptide(L)'
;MRQNRKITQIAKLNFDFTNRATAFLRVALKFNDLAAPISGKTLQARKSSKPPDDCAKFIKRGLHLLNLARLQRPHGKYTNDCAGFAANKTAIFDFIYRKVKFRPNLAKIALKLKSKRENMIYLCGDTHGSAELHKITNKAFLSRNFTREDYVIVLGDFGLFFSDTPNERLVRERLGRLPYTLLFIDGNHENFDLLYGLPTEEKFGGKVGVGGENLFWLRRGEIYEIDGRNFLAFGGAFSIDRAWRRLNVSYWDAEIPSQSELNFALSNLARFKSAGGKIDAVLSHTAPTFLMSALSDLFLGGGAIYDPTTDMLERIFELAKPEKWYFGHFHADRKISARGCEFHLCYDEILKF
;
A
#
# COMPACT_ATOMS: atom_id res chain seq x y z
N MET A 1 37.40 19.14 1.94
CA MET A 1 37.47 17.97 1.04
C MET A 1 37.75 16.61 1.71
N ARG A 2 38.52 16.49 2.79
CA ARG A 2 38.79 15.20 3.48
C ARG A 2 37.61 14.64 4.27
N GLN A 3 36.72 15.47 4.80
CA GLN A 3 35.57 15.07 5.59
C GLN A 3 34.45 14.41 4.74
N ASN A 4 34.18 14.91 3.54
CA ASN A 4 33.19 14.37 2.63
C ASN A 4 33.58 12.98 2.07
N ARG A 5 34.88 12.70 1.89
CA ARG A 5 35.34 11.36 1.48
C ARG A 5 35.12 10.29 2.55
N LYS A 6 35.23 10.64 3.85
CA LYS A 6 34.97 9.70 4.95
C LYS A 6 33.47 9.36 5.06
N ILE A 7 32.58 10.34 4.89
CA ILE A 7 31.12 10.14 4.93
C ILE A 7 30.68 9.24 3.77
N THR A 8 31.19 9.47 2.57
CA THR A 8 30.89 8.65 1.37
C THR A 8 31.41 7.22 1.51
N GLN A 9 32.56 7.03 2.16
CA GLN A 9 33.11 5.69 2.43
C GLN A 9 32.31 4.94 3.50
N ILE A 10 31.85 5.62 4.54
CA ILE A 10 30.98 5.04 5.59
C ILE A 10 29.60 4.68 5.02
N ALA A 11 29.01 5.55 4.17
CA ALA A 11 27.74 5.27 3.49
C ALA A 11 27.85 4.06 2.54
N LYS A 12 28.95 3.95 1.76
CA LYS A 12 29.21 2.77 0.92
C LYS A 12 29.40 1.47 1.71
N LEU A 13 30.11 1.54 2.83
CA LEU A 13 30.32 0.40 3.74
C LEU A 13 29.00 -0.04 4.39
N ASN A 14 28.14 0.88 4.83
CA ASN A 14 26.83 0.56 5.38
C ASN A 14 25.88 -0.04 4.32
N PHE A 15 25.87 0.48 3.09
CA PHE A 15 25.07 -0.05 2.00
C PHE A 15 25.49 -1.46 1.58
N ASP A 16 26.81 -1.73 1.52
CA ASP A 16 27.33 -3.07 1.19
C ASP A 16 27.10 -4.07 2.34
N PHE A 17 27.14 -3.61 3.60
CA PHE A 17 26.85 -4.42 4.78
C PHE A 17 25.38 -4.82 4.86
N THR A 18 24.45 -3.90 4.55
CA THR A 18 23.01 -4.16 4.56
C THR A 18 22.62 -5.16 3.46
N ASN A 19 23.18 -5.04 2.26
CA ASN A 19 22.93 -5.96 1.16
C ASN A 19 23.48 -7.37 1.42
N ARG A 20 24.64 -7.49 2.08
CA ARG A 20 25.23 -8.78 2.45
C ARG A 20 24.49 -9.46 3.58
N ALA A 21 24.01 -8.70 4.57
CA ALA A 21 23.18 -9.21 5.67
C ALA A 21 21.82 -9.71 5.14
N THR A 22 21.20 -8.99 4.21
CA THR A 22 19.93 -9.38 3.56
C THR A 22 20.11 -10.63 2.69
N ALA A 23 21.22 -10.74 1.93
CA ALA A 23 21.53 -11.94 1.16
C ALA A 23 21.77 -13.16 2.07
N PHE A 24 22.42 -12.98 3.22
CA PHE A 24 22.64 -14.03 4.22
C PHE A 24 21.33 -14.48 4.87
N LEU A 25 20.43 -13.55 5.19
CA LEU A 25 19.10 -13.85 5.73
C LEU A 25 18.22 -14.60 4.71
N ARG A 26 18.27 -14.23 3.42
CA ARG A 26 17.56 -14.93 2.32
C ARG A 26 18.06 -16.36 2.13
N VAL A 27 19.35 -16.60 2.29
CA VAL A 27 19.94 -17.95 2.27
C VAL A 27 19.50 -18.75 3.48
N ALA A 28 19.51 -18.16 4.67
CA ALA A 28 19.06 -18.81 5.91
C ALA A 28 17.56 -19.15 5.89
N LEU A 29 16.72 -18.28 5.35
CA LEU A 29 15.28 -18.51 5.20
C LEU A 29 14.97 -19.60 4.15
N LYS A 30 15.66 -19.62 3.00
CA LYS A 30 15.53 -20.70 2.01
C LYS A 30 15.97 -22.06 2.54
N PHE A 31 16.93 -22.11 3.47
CA PHE A 31 17.30 -23.36 4.15
C PHE A 31 16.24 -23.83 5.16
N ASN A 32 15.47 -22.93 5.74
CA ASN A 32 14.37 -23.29 6.64
C ASN A 32 13.17 -23.90 5.89
N ASP A 33 12.89 -23.45 4.66
CA ASP A 33 11.83 -23.99 3.79
C ASP A 33 12.16 -25.40 3.24
N LEU A 34 13.45 -25.77 3.22
CA LEU A 34 13.92 -27.10 2.80
C LEU A 34 13.96 -28.14 3.91
N ALA A 35 13.75 -27.72 5.17
CA ALA A 35 13.70 -28.59 6.35
C ALA A 35 12.23 -28.86 6.74
N ALA A 36 11.52 -29.66 5.93
CA ALA A 36 10.26 -30.27 6.32
C ALA A 36 10.46 -31.27 7.48
N PRO A 37 9.46 -31.55 8.32
CA PRO A 37 9.65 -32.02 9.68
C PRO A 37 10.04 -33.50 9.74
N ILE A 38 11.16 -33.76 10.39
CA ILE A 38 11.47 -35.10 10.93
C ILE A 38 10.99 -35.14 12.39
N SER A 39 10.07 -36.05 12.64
CA SER A 39 9.35 -36.28 13.88
C SER A 39 10.25 -36.53 15.10
N GLY A 40 9.86 -35.88 16.18
CA GLY A 40 9.86 -36.40 17.54
C GLY A 40 11.19 -36.76 18.19
N LYS A 41 11.63 -35.89 19.11
CA LYS A 41 12.04 -36.23 20.49
C LYS A 41 12.40 -34.93 21.27
N THR A 42 11.71 -34.79 22.40
CA THR A 42 11.87 -33.72 23.39
C THR A 42 13.23 -33.75 24.05
N LEU A 43 13.95 -32.62 24.05
CA LEU A 43 15.12 -32.43 24.90
C LEU A 43 14.88 -31.25 25.85
N GLN A 44 14.97 -31.54 27.17
CA GLN A 44 14.87 -30.55 28.24
C GLN A 44 16.09 -29.60 28.23
N ALA A 45 15.83 -28.31 28.31
CA ALA A 45 16.86 -27.27 28.38
C ALA A 45 17.28 -26.97 29.81
N ARG A 46 18.58 -27.04 30.10
CA ARG A 46 19.20 -26.46 31.31
C ARG A 46 19.51 -24.98 31.09
N LYS A 47 19.04 -24.15 32.03
CA LYS A 47 19.33 -22.70 32.08
C LYS A 47 20.77 -22.49 32.61
N SER A 48 21.58 -21.68 31.96
CA SER A 48 22.71 -20.97 32.53
C SER A 48 22.85 -19.57 31.97
N SER A 49 23.18 -18.65 32.83
CA SER A 49 23.10 -17.18 32.70
C SER A 49 24.41 -16.55 32.20
N LYS A 50 24.29 -15.52 31.42
CA LYS A 50 25.06 -14.31 31.01
C LYS A 50 25.41 -14.25 29.53
N PRO A 51 25.16 -13.12 28.86
CA PRO A 51 25.47 -12.94 27.45
C PRO A 51 26.92 -12.43 27.27
N PRO A 52 27.65 -12.84 26.24
CA PRO A 52 28.90 -12.20 25.84
C PRO A 52 28.66 -10.99 24.92
N ASP A 53 29.40 -9.94 25.19
CA ASP A 53 29.32 -8.57 24.63
C ASP A 53 29.87 -8.40 23.21
N ASP A 54 29.61 -9.28 22.23
CA ASP A 54 30.25 -9.04 20.95
C ASP A 54 29.52 -9.57 19.71
N CYS A 55 28.35 -8.97 19.40
CA CYS A 55 27.68 -9.21 18.13
C CYS A 55 28.56 -8.85 16.90
N ALA A 56 29.41 -7.83 17.03
CA ALA A 56 30.30 -7.40 15.95
C ALA A 56 31.41 -8.42 15.67
N LYS A 57 31.99 -9.04 16.70
CA LYS A 57 32.99 -10.12 16.55
C LYS A 57 32.38 -11.41 15.99
N PHE A 58 31.13 -11.69 16.31
CA PHE A 58 30.40 -12.85 15.77
C PHE A 58 30.15 -12.71 14.28
N ILE A 59 29.69 -11.53 13.83
CA ILE A 59 29.46 -11.24 12.42
C ILE A 59 30.78 -11.25 11.65
N LYS A 60 31.85 -10.68 12.24
CA LYS A 60 33.18 -10.66 11.63
C LYS A 60 33.77 -12.07 11.47
N ARG A 61 33.57 -12.98 12.45
CA ARG A 61 33.96 -14.39 12.34
C ARG A 61 33.14 -15.17 11.29
N GLY A 62 31.83 -14.94 11.19
CA GLY A 62 31.00 -15.54 10.16
C GLY A 62 31.38 -15.10 8.73
N LEU A 63 31.71 -13.83 8.55
CA LEU A 63 32.22 -13.28 7.29
C LEU A 63 33.63 -13.81 6.95
N HIS A 64 34.48 -14.01 7.94
CA HIS A 64 35.83 -14.59 7.74
C HIS A 64 35.76 -16.05 7.29
N LEU A 65 34.85 -16.85 7.86
CA LEU A 65 34.62 -18.24 7.45
C LEU A 65 34.02 -18.34 6.02
N LEU A 66 33.15 -17.39 5.62
CA LEU A 66 32.62 -17.31 4.24
C LEU A 66 33.71 -16.88 3.24
N ASN A 67 34.64 -16.02 3.62
CA ASN A 67 35.76 -15.66 2.76
C ASN A 67 36.80 -16.79 2.63
N LEU A 68 37.07 -17.55 3.67
CA LEU A 68 37.92 -18.74 3.61
C LEU A 68 37.31 -19.82 2.72
N ALA A 69 35.98 -20.01 2.73
CA ALA A 69 35.32 -20.94 1.82
C ALA A 69 35.33 -20.47 0.35
N ARG A 70 35.55 -19.17 0.09
CA ARG A 70 35.71 -18.61 -1.28
C ARG A 70 37.15 -18.68 -1.80
N LEU A 71 38.14 -18.70 -0.94
CA LEU A 71 39.57 -18.72 -1.33
C LEU A 71 40.09 -20.12 -1.63
N GLN A 72 39.36 -21.18 -1.31
CA GLN A 72 39.72 -22.56 -1.67
C GLN A 72 39.03 -23.00 -2.94
N ARG A 73 39.36 -22.38 -4.09
CA ARG A 73 39.17 -22.97 -5.42
C ARG A 73 40.54 -23.37 -5.98
N PRO A 74 40.92 -24.64 -5.94
CA PRO A 74 42.05 -25.10 -6.73
C PRO A 74 41.56 -25.31 -8.19
N HIS A 75 42.32 -24.82 -9.14
CA HIS A 75 42.30 -25.30 -10.53
C HIS A 75 42.80 -26.74 -10.55
N GLY A 76 41.99 -27.67 -11.07
CA GLY A 76 42.46 -28.97 -11.45
C GLY A 76 41.77 -30.18 -10.81
N LYS A 77 41.13 -30.98 -11.69
CA LYS A 77 40.71 -32.38 -11.57
C LYS A 77 39.76 -32.82 -10.43
N TYR A 78 38.59 -33.20 -10.85
CA TYR A 78 37.57 -33.87 -10.04
C TYR A 78 38.06 -35.22 -9.57
N THR A 79 38.16 -35.42 -8.24
CA THR A 79 38.07 -36.73 -7.59
C THR A 79 36.94 -36.67 -6.58
N ASN A 80 36.10 -37.72 -6.60
CA ASN A 80 34.91 -37.87 -5.77
C ASN A 80 35.26 -37.93 -4.29
N ASP A 81 35.10 -36.84 -3.54
CA ASP A 81 35.12 -36.87 -2.09
C ASP A 81 33.93 -36.11 -1.53
N CYS A 82 32.72 -36.67 -1.75
CA CYS A 82 31.47 -36.12 -1.25
C CYS A 82 31.32 -36.23 0.29
N ALA A 83 32.10 -37.08 0.96
CA ALA A 83 31.97 -37.33 2.39
C ALA A 83 32.53 -36.19 3.26
N GLY A 84 33.67 -35.61 2.89
CA GLY A 84 34.27 -34.47 3.60
C GLY A 84 33.49 -33.18 3.51
N PHE A 85 32.78 -32.97 2.41
CA PHE A 85 31.96 -31.76 2.20
C PHE A 85 30.63 -31.82 2.95
N ALA A 86 30.08 -33.02 3.14
CA ALA A 86 28.85 -33.23 3.91
C ALA A 86 29.09 -33.02 5.43
N ALA A 87 30.20 -33.54 5.96
CA ALA A 87 30.55 -33.38 7.37
C ALA A 87 30.77 -31.91 7.77
N ASN A 88 31.37 -31.10 6.88
CA ASN A 88 31.56 -29.68 7.12
C ASN A 88 30.24 -28.88 7.04
N LYS A 89 29.33 -29.28 6.19
CA LYS A 89 27.99 -28.65 6.11
C LYS A 89 27.17 -28.91 7.36
N THR A 90 27.22 -30.14 7.90
CA THR A 90 26.47 -30.51 9.10
C THR A 90 27.02 -29.77 10.32
N ALA A 91 28.33 -29.63 10.45
CA ALA A 91 28.96 -28.89 11.53
C ALA A 91 28.62 -27.37 11.51
N ILE A 92 28.59 -26.78 10.32
CA ILE A 92 28.19 -25.38 10.13
C ILE A 92 26.69 -25.20 10.41
N PHE A 93 25.85 -26.15 9.97
CA PHE A 93 24.41 -26.14 10.22
C PHE A 93 24.11 -26.30 11.73
N ASP A 94 24.78 -27.23 12.42
CA ASP A 94 24.63 -27.43 13.85
C ASP A 94 25.09 -26.22 14.66
N PHE A 95 26.17 -25.58 14.26
CA PHE A 95 26.66 -24.36 14.89
C PHE A 95 25.68 -23.21 14.73
N ILE A 96 25.14 -22.99 13.50
CA ILE A 96 24.14 -21.96 13.22
C ILE A 96 22.83 -22.29 13.97
N TYR A 97 22.35 -23.53 13.90
CA TYR A 97 21.12 -23.99 14.53
C TYR A 97 21.17 -23.84 16.07
N ARG A 98 22.26 -24.25 16.73
CA ARG A 98 22.43 -24.11 18.17
C ARG A 98 22.52 -22.65 18.61
N LYS A 99 23.12 -21.78 17.81
CA LYS A 99 23.28 -20.34 18.14
C LYS A 99 22.03 -19.51 17.81
N VAL A 100 21.26 -19.85 16.78
CA VAL A 100 20.00 -19.18 16.40
C VAL A 100 18.85 -19.59 17.33
N LYS A 101 18.76 -20.87 17.72
CA LYS A 101 17.71 -21.37 18.62
C LYS A 101 17.74 -20.76 20.02
N PHE A 102 18.89 -20.24 20.45
CA PHE A 102 19.09 -19.72 21.81
C PHE A 102 18.74 -18.22 21.98
N ARG A 103 18.24 -17.52 20.91
CA ARG A 103 17.90 -16.10 21.02
C ARG A 103 16.56 -15.76 20.35
N PRO A 104 15.43 -15.93 21.05
CA PRO A 104 14.13 -15.47 20.56
C PRO A 104 14.09 -13.95 20.27
N ASN A 105 15.09 -13.19 20.79
CA ASN A 105 15.22 -11.75 20.50
C ASN A 105 15.89 -11.43 19.15
N LEU A 106 16.62 -12.36 18.49
CA LEU A 106 17.25 -12.06 17.20
C LEU A 106 16.22 -11.97 16.07
N ALA A 107 15.14 -12.75 16.11
CA ALA A 107 14.03 -12.59 15.20
C ALA A 107 13.31 -11.23 15.42
N LYS A 108 13.11 -10.84 16.68
CA LYS A 108 12.57 -9.51 17.04
C LYS A 108 13.55 -8.38 16.69
N ILE A 109 14.85 -8.59 16.80
CA ILE A 109 15.88 -7.63 16.40
C ILE A 109 15.99 -7.58 14.86
N ALA A 110 15.91 -8.69 14.16
CA ALA A 110 15.87 -8.73 12.68
C ALA A 110 14.60 -8.11 12.12
N LEU A 111 13.45 -8.28 12.79
CA LEU A 111 12.22 -7.54 12.49
C LEU A 111 12.36 -6.03 12.81
N LYS A 112 13.14 -5.66 13.83
CA LYS A 112 13.36 -4.25 14.22
C LYS A 112 14.50 -3.59 13.42
N LEU A 113 15.40 -4.40 12.84
CA LEU A 113 16.49 -3.98 11.92
C LEU A 113 16.09 -4.08 10.44
N LYS A 114 14.92 -4.60 10.09
CA LYS A 114 14.26 -4.24 8.84
C LYS A 114 14.14 -2.72 8.95
N SER A 115 15.06 -2.00 8.30
CA SER A 115 14.92 -0.55 8.12
C SER A 115 13.47 -0.35 7.75
N LYS A 116 12.74 0.39 8.58
CA LYS A 116 11.30 0.60 8.42
C LYS A 116 11.18 1.32 7.08
N ARG A 117 11.07 0.53 5.98
CA ARG A 117 10.70 1.08 4.70
C ARG A 117 9.38 1.74 4.96
N GLU A 118 9.30 3.04 4.79
CA GLU A 118 8.02 3.73 4.82
C GLU A 118 7.18 3.15 3.68
N ASN A 119 5.98 2.71 4.00
CA ASN A 119 5.04 2.29 2.98
C ASN A 119 4.69 3.52 2.13
N MET A 120 4.40 3.28 0.87
CA MET A 120 4.07 4.36 -0.05
C MET A 120 2.56 4.38 -0.25
N ILE A 121 1.96 5.56 -0.13
CA ILE A 121 0.57 5.80 -0.51
C ILE A 121 0.61 6.71 -1.74
N TYR A 122 0.00 6.26 -2.83
CA TYR A 122 -0.17 7.02 -4.06
C TYR A 122 -1.65 7.25 -4.33
N LEU A 123 -1.98 8.44 -4.82
CA LEU A 123 -3.34 8.83 -5.21
C LEU A 123 -3.33 9.21 -6.68
N CYS A 124 -4.33 8.77 -7.42
CA CYS A 124 -4.58 9.19 -8.80
C CYS A 124 -6.08 9.42 -9.00
N GLY A 125 -6.42 10.23 -9.98
CA GLY A 125 -7.80 10.41 -10.41
C GLY A 125 -8.29 9.24 -11.26
N ASP A 126 -9.35 9.51 -11.92
CA ASP A 126 -10.16 8.68 -12.79
C ASP A 126 -9.35 7.72 -13.66
N THR A 127 -9.79 6.47 -13.75
CA THR A 127 -9.16 5.46 -14.63
C THR A 127 -10.08 4.96 -15.73
N HIS A 128 -11.38 5.23 -15.63
CA HIS A 128 -12.42 4.88 -16.63
C HIS A 128 -12.24 3.46 -17.19
N GLY A 129 -12.13 2.49 -16.31
CA GLY A 129 -11.87 1.10 -16.68
C GLY A 129 -10.52 0.94 -17.36
N SER A 130 -10.52 0.46 -18.61
CA SER A 130 -9.27 0.21 -19.35
C SER A 130 -8.64 1.45 -19.96
N ALA A 131 -9.35 2.58 -20.04
CA ALA A 131 -8.92 3.77 -20.80
C ALA A 131 -7.63 4.37 -20.24
N GLU A 132 -7.61 4.65 -18.94
CA GLU A 132 -6.46 5.31 -18.28
C GLU A 132 -5.78 4.44 -17.22
N LEU A 133 -6.16 3.16 -17.14
CA LEU A 133 -5.55 2.21 -16.21
C LEU A 133 -4.03 2.11 -16.35
N HIS A 134 -3.51 2.47 -17.52
CA HIS A 134 -2.08 2.49 -17.79
C HIS A 134 -1.31 3.43 -16.84
N LYS A 135 -1.95 4.46 -16.28
CA LYS A 135 -1.35 5.37 -15.29
C LYS A 135 -0.70 4.57 -14.16
N ILE A 136 -1.43 3.62 -13.59
CA ILE A 136 -1.01 2.82 -12.43
C ILE A 136 -0.42 1.45 -12.78
N THR A 137 -0.50 1.01 -14.04
CA THR A 137 -0.01 -0.33 -14.47
C THR A 137 1.19 -0.29 -15.39
N ASN A 138 1.65 0.89 -15.83
CA ASN A 138 2.78 0.98 -16.74
C ASN A 138 4.10 0.57 -16.05
N LYS A 139 5.07 0.16 -16.89
CA LYS A 139 6.36 -0.34 -16.43
C LYS A 139 7.14 0.68 -15.57
N ALA A 140 7.05 1.97 -15.90
CA ALA A 140 7.75 3.03 -15.16
C ALA A 140 7.18 3.18 -13.76
N PHE A 141 5.85 3.13 -13.60
CA PHE A 141 5.21 3.15 -12.29
C PHE A 141 5.54 1.90 -11.47
N LEU A 142 5.42 0.71 -12.08
CA LEU A 142 5.67 -0.56 -11.41
C LEU A 142 7.15 -0.80 -11.03
N SER A 143 8.09 -0.06 -11.64
CA SER A 143 9.51 -0.15 -11.31
C SER A 143 9.89 0.43 -9.93
N ARG A 144 8.94 1.02 -9.20
CA ARG A 144 9.13 1.62 -7.86
C ARG A 144 9.34 0.61 -6.71
N ASN A 145 9.52 -0.67 -7.01
CA ASN A 145 9.73 -1.73 -6.00
C ASN A 145 8.62 -1.81 -4.94
N PHE A 146 7.38 -1.78 -5.42
CA PHE A 146 6.20 -1.93 -4.57
C PHE A 146 6.18 -3.25 -3.79
N THR A 147 5.50 -3.21 -2.66
CA THR A 147 5.09 -4.37 -1.87
C THR A 147 3.58 -4.31 -1.60
N ARG A 148 2.98 -5.38 -1.11
CA ARG A 148 1.56 -5.41 -0.71
C ARG A 148 1.22 -4.44 0.44
N GLU A 149 2.22 -3.89 1.11
CA GLU A 149 2.09 -2.87 2.15
C GLU A 149 2.11 -1.43 1.58
N ASP A 150 2.29 -1.27 0.26
CA ASP A 150 2.13 -0.01 -0.45
C ASP A 150 0.72 0.09 -1.02
N TYR A 151 0.21 1.30 -1.13
CA TYR A 151 -1.17 1.55 -1.51
C TYR A 151 -1.24 2.48 -2.73
N VAL A 152 -2.16 2.17 -3.62
CA VAL A 152 -2.58 3.06 -4.71
C VAL A 152 -4.08 3.27 -4.54
N ILE A 153 -4.52 4.53 -4.48
CA ILE A 153 -5.91 4.91 -4.25
C ILE A 153 -6.42 5.65 -5.49
N VAL A 154 -7.45 5.13 -6.13
CA VAL A 154 -8.15 5.78 -7.25
C VAL A 154 -9.32 6.59 -6.70
N LEU A 155 -9.38 7.87 -7.07
CA LEU A 155 -10.30 8.87 -6.54
C LEU A 155 -11.62 8.93 -7.33
N GLY A 156 -12.25 7.77 -7.52
CA GLY A 156 -13.50 7.60 -8.25
C GLY A 156 -13.31 7.32 -9.73
N ASP A 157 -14.42 7.04 -10.41
CA ASP A 157 -14.44 6.64 -11.81
C ASP A 157 -13.42 5.55 -12.13
N PHE A 158 -13.40 4.54 -11.23
CA PHE A 158 -12.55 3.37 -11.41
C PHE A 158 -12.97 2.59 -12.66
N GLY A 159 -14.30 2.49 -12.90
CA GLY A 159 -14.89 2.01 -14.13
C GLY A 159 -14.67 0.53 -14.44
N LEU A 160 -14.24 -0.28 -13.47
CA LEU A 160 -14.05 -1.73 -13.62
C LEU A 160 -15.09 -2.57 -12.86
N PHE A 161 -16.12 -1.93 -12.34
CA PHE A 161 -17.36 -2.53 -11.84
C PHE A 161 -18.53 -1.92 -12.58
N PHE A 162 -18.51 -1.96 -13.93
CA PHE A 162 -19.51 -1.30 -14.75
C PHE A 162 -20.40 -2.29 -15.51
N SER A 163 -19.83 -3.17 -16.33
CA SER A 163 -20.58 -4.10 -17.18
C SER A 163 -20.50 -5.56 -16.74
N ASP A 164 -19.59 -5.88 -15.85
CA ASP A 164 -19.25 -7.23 -15.37
C ASP A 164 -19.01 -8.26 -16.49
N THR A 165 -18.47 -7.79 -17.61
CA THR A 165 -18.08 -8.66 -18.72
C THR A 165 -16.95 -9.60 -18.34
N PRO A 166 -16.76 -10.74 -19.05
CA PRO A 166 -15.61 -11.61 -18.83
C PRO A 166 -14.26 -10.88 -18.94
N ASN A 167 -14.15 -9.91 -19.85
CA ASN A 167 -12.94 -9.11 -20.00
C ASN A 167 -12.70 -8.21 -18.78
N GLU A 168 -13.73 -7.54 -18.29
CA GLU A 168 -13.67 -6.69 -17.10
C GLU A 168 -13.28 -7.50 -15.86
N ARG A 169 -13.88 -8.69 -15.67
CA ARG A 169 -13.50 -9.63 -14.60
C ARG A 169 -12.03 -10.04 -14.70
N LEU A 170 -11.55 -10.35 -15.90
CA LEU A 170 -10.14 -10.71 -16.13
C LEU A 170 -9.19 -9.53 -15.79
N VAL A 171 -9.59 -8.29 -16.13
CA VAL A 171 -8.81 -7.10 -15.77
C VAL A 171 -8.76 -6.94 -14.24
N ARG A 172 -9.91 -7.04 -13.53
CA ARG A 172 -9.94 -6.99 -12.05
C ARG A 172 -9.02 -8.06 -11.41
N GLU A 173 -9.06 -9.29 -11.94
CA GLU A 173 -8.18 -10.37 -11.47
C GLU A 173 -6.69 -10.02 -11.64
N ARG A 174 -6.31 -9.43 -12.78
CA ARG A 174 -4.93 -8.98 -13.02
C ARG A 174 -4.54 -7.86 -12.06
N LEU A 175 -5.44 -6.92 -11.78
CA LEU A 175 -5.20 -5.85 -10.82
C LEU A 175 -5.00 -6.38 -9.40
N GLY A 176 -5.77 -7.38 -8.98
CA GLY A 176 -5.58 -8.05 -7.69
C GLY A 176 -4.19 -8.69 -7.52
N ARG A 177 -3.47 -8.95 -8.61
CA ARG A 177 -2.10 -9.51 -8.61
C ARG A 177 -1.00 -8.44 -8.64
N LEU A 178 -1.34 -7.16 -8.69
CA LEU A 178 -0.35 -6.08 -8.65
C LEU A 178 0.49 -6.13 -7.36
N PRO A 179 1.73 -5.62 -7.39
CA PRO A 179 2.62 -5.72 -6.24
C PRO A 179 2.24 -4.79 -5.07
N TYR A 180 1.25 -3.93 -5.23
CA TYR A 180 0.70 -3.04 -4.19
C TYR A 180 -0.77 -3.35 -3.91
N THR A 181 -1.33 -2.84 -2.83
CA THR A 181 -2.76 -2.89 -2.53
C THR A 181 -3.48 -1.78 -3.30
N LEU A 182 -4.46 -2.15 -4.12
CA LEU A 182 -5.26 -1.20 -4.91
C LEU A 182 -6.57 -0.91 -4.18
N LEU A 183 -6.78 0.37 -3.90
CA LEU A 183 -7.96 0.91 -3.26
C LEU A 183 -8.67 1.86 -4.23
N PHE A 184 -9.96 1.98 -4.16
CA PHE A 184 -10.71 3.00 -4.91
C PHE A 184 -11.92 3.47 -4.11
N ILE A 185 -12.32 4.71 -4.32
CA ILE A 185 -13.65 5.20 -3.97
C ILE A 185 -14.53 5.15 -5.22
N ASP A 186 -15.83 5.25 -5.07
CA ASP A 186 -16.74 5.34 -6.21
C ASP A 186 -16.78 6.77 -6.80
N GLY A 187 -16.99 6.84 -8.12
CA GLY A 187 -17.30 8.07 -8.85
C GLY A 187 -18.73 8.06 -9.37
N ASN A 188 -18.99 8.75 -10.47
CA ASN A 188 -20.28 8.71 -11.16
C ASN A 188 -20.31 7.70 -12.32
N HIS A 189 -19.17 7.15 -12.73
CA HIS A 189 -19.06 6.12 -13.77
C HIS A 189 -18.91 4.71 -13.17
N GLU A 190 -19.77 4.37 -12.19
CA GLU A 190 -19.82 3.05 -11.56
C GLU A 190 -21.21 2.42 -11.73
N ASN A 191 -21.24 1.09 -11.75
CA ASN A 191 -22.48 0.33 -11.60
C ASN A 191 -22.71 0.04 -10.13
N PHE A 192 -23.59 0.80 -9.50
CA PHE A 192 -23.83 0.71 -8.06
C PHE A 192 -24.50 -0.61 -7.66
N ASP A 193 -25.23 -1.28 -8.57
CA ASP A 193 -25.77 -2.61 -8.29
C ASP A 193 -24.64 -3.62 -8.09
N LEU A 194 -23.56 -3.51 -8.88
CA LEU A 194 -22.37 -4.35 -8.73
C LEU A 194 -21.57 -3.97 -7.48
N LEU A 195 -21.37 -2.68 -7.21
CA LEU A 195 -20.61 -2.24 -6.03
C LEU A 195 -21.28 -2.65 -4.72
N TYR A 196 -22.58 -2.43 -4.59
CA TYR A 196 -23.33 -2.81 -3.39
C TYR A 196 -23.49 -4.33 -3.26
N GLY A 197 -23.39 -5.07 -4.37
CA GLY A 197 -23.35 -6.53 -4.40
C GLY A 197 -22.01 -7.16 -3.98
N LEU A 198 -20.94 -6.36 -3.81
CA LEU A 198 -19.64 -6.89 -3.42
C LEU A 198 -19.67 -7.47 -2.00
N PRO A 199 -18.98 -8.60 -1.75
CA PRO A 199 -18.69 -9.03 -0.39
C PRO A 199 -18.02 -7.91 0.40
N THR A 200 -18.30 -7.84 1.70
CA THR A 200 -17.71 -6.82 2.57
C THR A 200 -16.88 -7.45 3.67
N GLU A 201 -15.80 -6.80 4.07
CA GLU A 201 -14.97 -7.19 5.22
C GLU A 201 -14.54 -5.95 6.03
N GLU A 202 -14.20 -6.16 7.29
CA GLU A 202 -13.55 -5.11 8.11
C GLU A 202 -12.06 -5.08 7.78
N LYS A 203 -11.59 -3.93 7.25
CA LYS A 203 -10.19 -3.73 6.87
C LYS A 203 -9.82 -2.28 7.02
N PHE A 204 -8.58 -2.01 7.39
CA PHE A 204 -8.09 -0.63 7.60
C PHE A 204 -8.90 0.18 8.63
N GLY A 205 -9.56 -0.48 9.58
CA GLY A 205 -10.40 0.16 10.60
C GLY A 205 -11.82 0.52 10.16
N GLY A 206 -12.22 0.20 8.94
CA GLY A 206 -13.57 0.42 8.38
C GLY A 206 -14.03 -0.73 7.50
N LYS A 207 -15.27 -0.67 7.03
CA LYS A 207 -15.88 -1.68 6.16
C LYS A 207 -15.54 -1.39 4.70
N VAL A 208 -14.90 -2.34 4.01
CA VAL A 208 -14.58 -2.25 2.57
C VAL A 208 -15.45 -3.20 1.74
N GLY A 209 -15.65 -2.88 0.46
CA GLY A 209 -16.12 -3.83 -0.55
C GLY A 209 -14.93 -4.62 -1.11
N VAL A 210 -15.05 -5.95 -1.21
CA VAL A 210 -13.98 -6.84 -1.71
C VAL A 210 -14.15 -7.03 -3.21
N GLY A 211 -13.37 -6.31 -3.99
CA GLY A 211 -13.38 -6.39 -5.46
C GLY A 211 -12.46 -7.45 -6.05
N GLY A 212 -11.54 -8.00 -5.24
CA GLY A 212 -10.55 -9.00 -5.62
C GLY A 212 -9.56 -9.30 -4.50
N GLU A 213 -8.55 -10.14 -4.77
CA GLU A 213 -7.56 -10.55 -3.76
C GLU A 213 -6.88 -9.37 -3.06
N ASN A 214 -6.63 -8.30 -3.80
CA ASN A 214 -5.90 -7.11 -3.30
C ASN A 214 -6.48 -5.83 -3.91
N LEU A 215 -7.80 -5.82 -4.12
CA LEU A 215 -8.57 -4.74 -4.70
C LEU A 215 -9.78 -4.48 -3.81
N PHE A 216 -9.88 -3.27 -3.23
CA PHE A 216 -10.91 -2.95 -2.26
C PHE A 216 -11.57 -1.61 -2.58
N TRP A 217 -12.90 -1.59 -2.48
CA TRP A 217 -13.70 -0.38 -2.52
C TRP A 217 -13.80 0.24 -1.13
N LEU A 218 -13.32 1.47 -1.00
CA LEU A 218 -13.46 2.30 0.19
C LEU A 218 -14.84 2.93 0.19
N ARG A 219 -15.70 2.50 1.11
CA ARG A 219 -17.12 2.86 1.13
C ARG A 219 -17.34 4.25 1.69
N ARG A 220 -18.42 4.89 1.27
CA ARG A 220 -18.82 6.23 1.70
C ARG A 220 -19.01 6.32 3.20
N GLY A 221 -18.42 7.34 3.82
CA GLY A 221 -18.56 7.66 5.23
C GLY A 221 -17.69 6.83 6.17
N GLU A 222 -16.96 5.86 5.67
CA GLU A 222 -15.98 5.11 6.46
C GLU A 222 -14.70 5.91 6.68
N ILE A 223 -14.04 5.65 7.81
CA ILE A 223 -12.74 6.22 8.14
C ILE A 223 -11.74 5.08 8.18
N TYR A 224 -10.70 5.19 7.37
CA TYR A 224 -9.70 4.16 7.19
C TYR A 224 -8.34 4.59 7.74
N GLU A 225 -7.70 3.73 8.52
CA GLU A 225 -6.31 3.89 8.92
C GLU A 225 -5.41 3.13 7.93
N ILE A 226 -4.71 3.86 7.07
CA ILE A 226 -3.80 3.30 6.07
C ILE A 226 -2.39 3.82 6.38
N ASP A 227 -1.48 2.93 6.73
CA ASP A 227 -0.10 3.27 7.14
C ASP A 227 -0.01 4.35 8.22
N GLY A 228 -0.89 4.28 9.23
CA GLY A 228 -0.96 5.23 10.35
C GLY A 228 -1.50 6.61 9.97
N ARG A 229 -2.19 6.75 8.84
CA ARG A 229 -2.91 7.94 8.37
C ARG A 229 -4.40 7.67 8.31
N ASN A 230 -5.20 8.62 8.73
CA ASN A 230 -6.66 8.50 8.78
C ASN A 230 -7.29 9.21 7.59
N PHE A 231 -7.95 8.45 6.74
CA PHE A 231 -8.64 8.90 5.53
C PHE A 231 -10.14 8.75 5.71
N LEU A 232 -10.90 9.82 5.50
CA LEU A 232 -12.35 9.73 5.33
C LEU A 232 -12.65 9.55 3.84
N ALA A 233 -13.36 8.50 3.46
CA ALA A 233 -13.79 8.26 2.09
C ALA A 233 -15.25 8.71 1.89
N PHE A 234 -15.52 9.48 0.83
CA PHE A 234 -16.88 9.86 0.46
C PHE A 234 -16.95 10.10 -1.06
N GLY A 235 -17.22 9.05 -1.81
CA GLY A 235 -17.31 9.05 -3.27
C GLY A 235 -18.62 9.63 -3.81
N GLY A 236 -18.80 9.48 -5.12
CA GLY A 236 -19.98 9.93 -5.87
C GLY A 236 -19.83 11.35 -6.43
N ALA A 237 -20.58 11.59 -7.52
CA ALA A 237 -20.78 12.87 -8.17
C ALA A 237 -21.99 12.79 -9.11
N PHE A 238 -22.50 13.94 -9.55
CA PHE A 238 -23.60 14.01 -10.50
C PHE A 238 -23.09 13.91 -11.95
N SER A 239 -23.63 12.96 -12.73
CA SER A 239 -23.35 12.85 -14.17
C SER A 239 -24.08 13.94 -14.95
N ILE A 240 -23.34 14.90 -15.50
CA ILE A 240 -23.89 16.04 -16.26
C ILE A 240 -24.53 15.63 -17.59
N ASP A 241 -24.21 14.44 -18.08
CA ASP A 241 -24.66 13.87 -19.35
C ASP A 241 -25.82 12.86 -19.20
N ARG A 242 -26.50 12.83 -18.04
CA ARG A 242 -27.63 11.92 -17.74
C ARG A 242 -28.72 11.96 -18.83
N ALA A 243 -28.94 13.12 -19.47
CA ALA A 243 -29.95 13.27 -20.53
C ALA A 243 -29.68 12.36 -21.75
N TRP A 244 -28.45 11.96 -21.96
CA TRP A 244 -28.02 11.05 -23.03
C TRP A 244 -27.71 9.62 -22.53
N ARG A 245 -27.88 9.39 -21.25
CA ARG A 245 -27.65 8.10 -20.62
C ARG A 245 -28.95 7.40 -20.25
N ARG A 246 -28.87 6.12 -19.95
CA ARG A 246 -30.01 5.29 -19.55
C ARG A 246 -29.84 4.83 -18.12
N LEU A 247 -30.84 5.11 -17.28
CA LEU A 247 -30.90 4.71 -15.87
C LEU A 247 -30.74 3.20 -15.72
N ASN A 248 -29.94 2.77 -14.74
CA ASN A 248 -29.59 1.38 -14.41
C ASN A 248 -28.93 0.62 -15.58
N VAL A 249 -28.35 1.34 -16.56
CA VAL A 249 -27.62 0.78 -17.69
C VAL A 249 -26.31 1.50 -17.92
N SER A 250 -26.34 2.84 -17.90
CA SER A 250 -25.16 3.66 -18.12
C SER A 250 -24.99 4.80 -17.10
N TYR A 251 -25.96 4.99 -16.21
CA TYR A 251 -25.84 5.73 -14.97
C TYR A 251 -26.81 5.15 -13.91
N TRP A 252 -26.58 5.43 -12.66
CA TRP A 252 -27.40 5.00 -11.51
C TRP A 252 -27.70 6.19 -10.61
N ASP A 253 -28.90 6.27 -10.04
CA ASP A 253 -29.24 7.34 -9.10
C ASP A 253 -28.33 7.33 -7.87
N ALA A 254 -27.80 6.17 -7.52
CA ALA A 254 -26.85 6.00 -6.43
C ALA A 254 -25.46 6.63 -6.69
N GLU A 255 -25.17 7.17 -7.89
CA GLU A 255 -23.98 7.98 -8.12
C GLU A 255 -23.96 9.21 -7.20
N ILE A 256 -25.17 9.73 -6.86
CA ILE A 256 -25.34 10.77 -5.86
C ILE A 256 -25.48 10.09 -4.49
N PRO A 257 -24.66 10.42 -3.49
CA PRO A 257 -24.81 9.86 -2.17
C PRO A 257 -26.18 10.18 -1.56
N SER A 258 -26.72 9.20 -0.86
CA SER A 258 -27.99 9.36 -0.15
C SER A 258 -27.80 10.18 1.13
N GLN A 259 -28.91 10.78 1.65
CA GLN A 259 -28.90 11.45 2.93
C GLN A 259 -28.52 10.50 4.09
N SER A 260 -28.83 9.21 3.98
CA SER A 260 -28.42 8.21 4.98
C SER A 260 -26.91 7.99 5.00
N GLU A 261 -26.25 7.96 3.83
CA GLU A 261 -24.79 7.86 3.75
C GLU A 261 -24.11 9.12 4.29
N LEU A 262 -24.65 10.30 4.00
CA LEU A 262 -24.14 11.53 4.61
C LEU A 262 -24.31 11.53 6.14
N ASN A 263 -25.48 11.13 6.65
CA ASN A 263 -25.71 11.07 8.11
C ASN A 263 -24.78 10.05 8.77
N PHE A 264 -24.51 8.92 8.11
CA PHE A 264 -23.53 7.94 8.57
C PHE A 264 -22.12 8.55 8.61
N ALA A 265 -21.69 9.22 7.55
CA ALA A 265 -20.39 9.88 7.48
C ALA A 265 -20.20 10.91 8.61
N LEU A 266 -21.19 11.79 8.80
CA LEU A 266 -21.14 12.83 9.84
C LEU A 266 -21.12 12.22 11.25
N SER A 267 -21.92 11.19 11.50
CA SER A 267 -21.97 10.50 12.80
C SER A 267 -20.67 9.76 13.09
N ASN A 268 -20.12 9.07 12.08
CA ASN A 268 -18.85 8.35 12.20
C ASN A 268 -17.70 9.33 12.48
N LEU A 269 -17.67 10.44 11.74
CA LEU A 269 -16.67 11.50 11.90
C LEU A 269 -16.77 12.17 13.28
N ALA A 270 -17.99 12.49 13.75
CA ALA A 270 -18.20 13.07 15.06
C ALA A 270 -17.71 12.14 16.18
N ARG A 271 -18.03 10.84 16.08
CA ARG A 271 -17.57 9.81 17.03
C ARG A 271 -16.05 9.69 17.00
N PHE A 272 -15.43 9.63 15.81
CA PHE A 272 -13.99 9.53 15.64
C PHE A 272 -13.26 10.72 16.27
N LYS A 273 -13.75 11.94 16.03
CA LYS A 273 -13.16 13.16 16.61
C LYS A 273 -13.37 13.24 18.12
N SER A 274 -14.53 12.83 18.65
CA SER A 274 -14.76 12.82 20.10
C SER A 274 -13.86 11.83 20.84
N ALA A 275 -13.38 10.79 20.14
CA ALA A 275 -12.36 9.87 20.65
C ALA A 275 -10.92 10.42 20.51
N GLY A 276 -10.73 11.67 20.09
CA GLY A 276 -9.42 12.29 19.89
C GLY A 276 -8.80 12.01 18.51
N GLY A 277 -9.52 11.38 17.58
CA GLY A 277 -9.07 11.11 16.24
C GLY A 277 -8.94 12.39 15.39
N LYS A 278 -7.96 12.40 14.49
CA LYS A 278 -7.73 13.46 13.51
C LYS A 278 -7.76 12.84 12.11
N ILE A 279 -8.47 13.50 11.18
CA ILE A 279 -8.48 13.14 9.77
C ILE A 279 -7.26 13.78 9.11
N ASP A 280 -6.38 12.96 8.53
CA ASP A 280 -5.21 13.43 7.79
C ASP A 280 -5.61 13.92 6.39
N ALA A 281 -6.53 13.20 5.73
CA ALA A 281 -7.09 13.65 4.47
C ALA A 281 -8.52 13.13 4.24
N VAL A 282 -9.26 13.84 3.39
CA VAL A 282 -10.53 13.37 2.82
C VAL A 282 -10.29 12.93 1.38
N LEU A 283 -10.89 11.82 1.00
CA LEU A 283 -10.91 11.27 -0.35
C LEU A 283 -12.34 11.38 -0.89
N SER A 284 -12.53 12.15 -1.94
CA SER A 284 -13.83 12.27 -2.64
C SER A 284 -13.65 12.17 -4.14
N HIS A 285 -14.76 12.04 -4.88
CA HIS A 285 -14.67 12.08 -6.34
C HIS A 285 -14.82 13.51 -6.85
N THR A 286 -15.83 14.24 -6.42
CA THR A 286 -15.98 15.69 -6.68
C THR A 286 -15.52 16.52 -5.46
N ALA A 287 -15.69 17.85 -5.49
CA ALA A 287 -15.20 18.76 -4.47
C ALA A 287 -16.33 19.48 -3.71
N PRO A 288 -16.07 20.07 -2.52
CA PRO A 288 -17.04 20.88 -1.80
C PRO A 288 -17.52 22.10 -2.59
N THR A 289 -18.76 22.53 -2.38
CA THR A 289 -19.44 23.63 -3.12
C THR A 289 -18.59 24.91 -3.15
N PHE A 290 -17.93 25.29 -2.07
CA PHE A 290 -17.14 26.53 -2.04
C PHE A 290 -15.92 26.51 -3.00
N LEU A 291 -15.50 25.36 -3.52
CA LEU A 291 -14.43 25.26 -4.51
C LEU A 291 -14.92 25.41 -5.96
N MET A 292 -16.23 25.31 -6.22
CA MET A 292 -16.77 25.29 -7.59
C MET A 292 -16.39 26.54 -8.38
N SER A 293 -16.31 27.72 -7.75
CA SER A 293 -15.86 28.93 -8.42
C SER A 293 -14.39 28.90 -8.85
N ALA A 294 -13.53 28.24 -8.06
CA ALA A 294 -12.11 28.06 -8.39
C ALA A 294 -11.86 27.00 -9.47
N LEU A 295 -12.88 26.21 -9.80
CA LEU A 295 -12.87 25.17 -10.83
C LEU A 295 -13.72 25.55 -12.05
N SER A 296 -14.31 26.75 -12.06
CA SER A 296 -15.30 27.17 -13.08
C SER A 296 -14.75 27.17 -14.50
N ASP A 297 -13.46 27.38 -14.69
CA ASP A 297 -12.78 27.31 -15.99
C ASP A 297 -12.71 25.87 -16.57
N LEU A 298 -12.94 24.86 -15.75
CA LEU A 298 -12.99 23.46 -16.18
C LEU A 298 -14.39 23.03 -16.64
N PHE A 299 -15.42 23.87 -16.42
CA PHE A 299 -16.78 23.53 -16.83
C PHE A 299 -17.01 23.80 -18.31
N LEU A 300 -17.41 22.76 -19.03
CA LEU A 300 -17.79 22.88 -20.45
C LEU A 300 -18.99 23.82 -20.61
N GLY A 301 -18.83 24.85 -21.43
CA GLY A 301 -19.92 25.81 -21.72
C GLY A 301 -20.12 26.92 -20.69
N GLY A 302 -19.19 27.06 -19.70
CA GLY A 302 -19.16 28.23 -18.81
C GLY A 302 -20.18 28.27 -17.69
N GLY A 303 -20.97 27.21 -17.47
CA GLY A 303 -21.97 27.12 -16.41
C GLY A 303 -21.77 25.88 -15.55
N ALA A 304 -21.61 26.04 -14.23
CA ALA A 304 -21.62 24.91 -13.31
C ALA A 304 -23.02 24.28 -13.28
N ILE A 305 -23.11 22.99 -13.53
CA ILE A 305 -24.29 22.20 -13.22
C ILE A 305 -24.30 21.91 -11.74
N TYR A 306 -25.42 22.13 -11.09
CA TYR A 306 -25.58 21.83 -9.68
C TYR A 306 -25.42 20.33 -9.42
N ASP A 307 -24.46 19.99 -8.56
CA ASP A 307 -24.25 18.64 -8.04
C ASP A 307 -24.53 18.62 -6.54
N PRO A 308 -25.61 17.94 -6.08
CA PRO A 308 -25.94 17.88 -4.66
C PRO A 308 -24.88 17.22 -3.80
N THR A 309 -23.97 16.43 -4.40
CA THR A 309 -22.83 15.82 -3.69
C THR A 309 -21.91 16.89 -3.13
N THR A 310 -21.73 18.01 -3.84
CA THR A 310 -20.83 19.09 -3.42
C THR A 310 -21.26 19.75 -2.11
N ASP A 311 -22.58 19.91 -1.87
CA ASP A 311 -23.13 20.42 -0.62
C ASP A 311 -22.90 19.43 0.54
N MET A 312 -23.00 18.13 0.27
CA MET A 312 -22.73 17.09 1.25
C MET A 312 -21.23 17.12 1.66
N LEU A 313 -20.35 17.28 0.67
CA LEU A 313 -18.91 17.40 0.90
C LEU A 313 -18.56 18.70 1.69
N GLU A 314 -19.27 19.80 1.46
CA GLU A 314 -19.06 21.00 2.29
C GLU A 314 -19.43 20.75 3.76
N ARG A 315 -20.52 20.05 4.05
CA ARG A 315 -20.88 19.66 5.42
C ARG A 315 -19.84 18.73 6.05
N ILE A 316 -19.29 17.81 5.28
CA ILE A 316 -18.18 16.94 5.72
C ILE A 316 -16.94 17.79 6.02
N PHE A 317 -16.61 18.75 5.14
CA PHE A 317 -15.47 19.65 5.33
C PHE A 317 -15.56 20.44 6.65
N GLU A 318 -16.73 21.03 6.92
CA GLU A 318 -16.94 21.83 8.14
C GLU A 318 -16.75 21.02 9.44
N LEU A 319 -17.08 19.72 9.42
CA LEU A 319 -16.88 18.85 10.57
C LEU A 319 -15.48 18.24 10.61
N ALA A 320 -14.95 17.78 9.47
CA ALA A 320 -13.66 17.12 9.37
C ALA A 320 -12.50 18.08 9.64
N LYS A 321 -12.52 19.26 9.02
CA LYS A 321 -11.44 20.26 8.98
C LYS A 321 -10.09 19.60 8.67
N PRO A 322 -9.96 18.92 7.54
CA PRO A 322 -8.75 18.19 7.19
C PRO A 322 -7.64 19.16 6.76
N GLU A 323 -6.38 18.73 6.87
CA GLU A 323 -5.26 19.48 6.31
C GLU A 323 -5.16 19.30 4.79
N LYS A 324 -5.57 18.11 4.28
CA LYS A 324 -5.51 17.75 2.86
C LYS A 324 -6.83 17.17 2.38
N TRP A 325 -7.10 17.36 1.10
CA TRP A 325 -8.26 16.82 0.40
C TRP A 325 -7.87 16.41 -1.01
N TYR A 326 -8.21 15.19 -1.42
CA TYR A 326 -7.90 14.67 -2.74
C TYR A 326 -9.18 14.29 -3.47
N PHE A 327 -9.29 14.67 -4.74
CA PHE A 327 -10.47 14.43 -5.56
C PHE A 327 -10.13 14.32 -7.06
N GLY A 328 -11.05 13.76 -7.89
CA GLY A 328 -10.94 13.59 -9.34
C GLY A 328 -12.01 14.36 -10.10
N HIS A 329 -12.72 13.69 -11.02
CA HIS A 329 -13.91 14.13 -11.73
C HIS A 329 -13.72 15.20 -12.81
N PHE A 330 -12.86 16.17 -12.63
CA PHE A 330 -12.71 17.32 -13.53
C PHE A 330 -11.63 17.14 -14.58
N HIS A 331 -11.03 15.96 -14.68
CA HIS A 331 -10.01 15.59 -15.66
C HIS A 331 -8.88 16.62 -15.80
N ALA A 332 -8.41 17.13 -14.69
CA ALA A 332 -7.30 18.09 -14.61
C ALA A 332 -6.45 17.84 -13.35
N ASP A 333 -5.22 18.31 -13.39
CA ASP A 333 -4.36 18.34 -12.21
C ASP A 333 -4.26 19.77 -11.70
N ARG A 334 -4.67 19.99 -10.44
CA ARG A 334 -4.66 21.30 -9.82
C ARG A 334 -4.48 21.23 -8.32
N LYS A 335 -3.71 22.15 -7.78
CA LYS A 335 -3.60 22.36 -6.34
C LYS A 335 -4.24 23.68 -5.96
N ILE A 336 -5.14 23.65 -4.96
CA ILE A 336 -5.89 24.82 -4.48
C ILE A 336 -5.74 24.88 -2.95
N SER A 337 -5.40 26.06 -2.41
CA SER A 337 -5.40 26.26 -0.97
C SER A 337 -6.60 27.12 -0.59
N ALA A 338 -7.51 26.57 0.23
CA ALA A 338 -8.72 27.27 0.66
C ALA A 338 -9.10 26.86 2.10
N ARG A 339 -9.60 27.80 2.89
CA ARG A 339 -10.11 27.56 4.26
C ARG A 339 -9.17 26.73 5.16
N GLY A 340 -7.84 26.89 4.98
CA GLY A 340 -6.82 26.17 5.77
C GLY A 340 -6.58 24.71 5.34
N CYS A 341 -7.13 24.28 4.21
CA CYS A 341 -6.94 22.95 3.63
C CYS A 341 -6.24 23.07 2.28
N GLU A 342 -5.42 22.07 1.97
CA GLU A 342 -4.78 21.89 0.68
C GLU A 342 -5.58 20.88 -0.15
N PHE A 343 -6.21 21.34 -1.23
CA PHE A 343 -7.02 20.54 -2.14
C PHE A 343 -6.19 20.14 -3.35
N HIS A 344 -6.21 18.86 -3.68
CA HIS A 344 -5.54 18.28 -4.84
C HIS A 344 -6.59 17.65 -5.76
N LEU A 345 -6.82 18.29 -6.89
CA LEU A 345 -7.50 17.69 -8.03
C LEU A 345 -6.47 16.83 -8.77
N CYS A 346 -6.80 15.57 -8.99
CA CYS A 346 -5.91 14.58 -9.56
C CYS A 346 -6.53 13.98 -10.83
N TYR A 347 -5.72 13.91 -11.89
CA TYR A 347 -6.11 13.21 -13.12
C TYR A 347 -4.93 12.46 -13.73
N ASP A 348 -3.99 13.15 -14.40
CA ASP A 348 -2.81 12.54 -15.04
C ASP A 348 -1.67 12.30 -14.05
N GLU A 349 -1.51 13.20 -13.07
CA GLU A 349 -0.47 13.08 -12.06
C GLU A 349 -0.83 12.03 -10.99
N ILE A 350 0.15 11.19 -10.67
CA ILE A 350 0.05 10.30 -9.52
C ILE A 350 0.81 10.94 -8.36
N LEU A 351 0.06 11.41 -7.38
CA LEU A 351 0.61 12.08 -6.21
C LEU A 351 1.04 11.07 -5.16
N LYS A 352 2.17 11.31 -4.55
CA LYS A 352 2.57 10.63 -3.32
C LYS A 352 2.02 11.41 -2.13
N PHE A 353 1.35 10.71 -1.20
CA PHE A 353 0.78 11.30 0.03
C PHE A 353 1.81 11.91 0.98
#